data_97322d69057798ce6ff2808f61b6883a
#
_entry.id   97322d69057798ce6ff2808f61b6883a
#
_cell.length_a   1.000
_cell.length_b   1.000
_cell.length_c   1.000
_cell.angle_alpha   90.00
_cell.angle_beta   90.00
_cell.angle_gamma   90.00
#
_symmetry.space_group_name_H-M   'P 1'
#
loop_
_entity.id
_entity.type
_entity.pdbx_description
1 polymer ?
#
loop_
_entity_poly.entity_id
_entity_poly.type
_entity_poly.pdbx_seq_one_letter_code
_entity_poly.pdbx_strand_id
1 'polypeptide(L)'
;SSHQMFRTNQYWLESENYMYKHLVDGSRFANRLGWHWVMGSQTGKIYGFSKFQVNKRAPKICKECELINNCPIENWPEIMSISSKDIKVDLDIEKNFGPKTVLTSDQKPDFVWINGESLGDEDPALNNLSDLPVVFIFDIKLLKSLELSTKRIIFILDTLKEIDEKRELKVYLDDPLDVLSGIN
;
A
#
# COMPACT_ATOMS: atom_id res chain seq x y z
N SER A 1 7.16 10.93 -4.52
CA SER A 1 7.79 10.76 -3.20
C SER A 1 9.12 11.50 -3.08
N SER A 2 10.16 11.18 -3.88
CA SER A 2 11.46 11.90 -3.80
C SER A 2 11.29 13.40 -3.96
N HIS A 3 10.52 13.84 -4.96
CA HIS A 3 10.28 15.26 -5.20
C HIS A 3 9.60 15.92 -4.00
N GLN A 4 8.65 15.25 -3.36
CA GLN A 4 7.97 15.75 -2.16
C GLN A 4 8.94 15.92 -0.99
N MET A 5 9.77 14.91 -0.70
CA MET A 5 10.77 14.98 0.35
C MET A 5 11.74 16.15 0.17
N PHE A 6 12.27 16.32 -1.04
CA PHE A 6 13.27 17.35 -1.31
C PHE A 6 12.67 18.74 -1.44
N ARG A 7 11.45 18.84 -1.95
CA ARG A 7 10.76 20.12 -2.11
C ARG A 7 10.29 20.71 -0.80
N THR A 8 9.75 19.89 0.11
CA THR A 8 9.10 20.35 1.34
C THR A 8 9.92 20.14 2.58
N ASN A 9 11.07 19.47 2.47
CA ASN A 9 11.90 19.04 3.61
C ASN A 9 11.10 18.28 4.68
N GLN A 10 9.99 17.66 4.25
CA GLN A 10 9.11 16.90 5.14
C GLN A 10 9.70 15.54 5.45
N TYR A 11 9.49 15.12 6.69
CA TYR A 11 9.81 13.77 7.10
C TYR A 11 8.97 12.76 6.29
N TRP A 12 9.64 11.73 5.76
CA TRP A 12 9.01 10.78 4.82
C TRP A 12 7.77 10.08 5.38
N LEU A 13 7.71 9.85 6.71
CA LEU A 13 6.60 9.16 7.35
C LEU A 13 5.28 9.94 7.24
N GLU A 14 5.32 11.26 7.32
CA GLU A 14 4.14 12.11 7.14
C GLU A 14 3.62 12.00 5.70
N SER A 15 4.54 12.05 4.75
CA SER A 15 4.20 11.91 3.33
C SER A 15 3.70 10.49 3.00
N GLU A 16 4.27 9.45 3.59
CA GLU A 16 3.81 8.07 3.47
C GLU A 16 2.38 7.93 4.01
N ASN A 17 2.11 8.44 5.19
CA ASN A 17 0.79 8.40 5.81
C ASN A 17 -0.24 9.18 4.97
N TYR A 18 0.13 10.34 4.46
CA TYR A 18 -0.73 11.11 3.56
C TYR A 18 -1.07 10.32 2.29
N MET A 19 -0.07 9.74 1.62
CA MET A 19 -0.32 8.92 0.44
C MET A 19 -1.19 7.71 0.74
N TYR A 20 -0.94 7.04 1.85
CA TYR A 20 -1.71 5.87 2.25
C TYR A 20 -3.22 6.13 2.36
N LYS A 21 -3.62 7.31 2.85
CA LYS A 21 -5.04 7.71 2.92
C LYS A 21 -5.73 7.73 1.55
N HIS A 22 -4.97 7.94 0.49
CA HIS A 22 -5.50 8.17 -0.86
C HIS A 22 -5.22 7.05 -1.86
N LEU A 23 -4.33 6.11 -1.53
CA LEU A 23 -4.00 4.99 -2.40
C LEU A 23 -5.17 4.01 -2.47
N VAL A 24 -5.57 3.68 -3.70
CA VAL A 24 -6.71 2.80 -3.97
C VAL A 24 -6.41 1.35 -3.57
N ASP A 25 -5.21 0.87 -3.87
CA ASP A 25 -4.76 -0.49 -3.56
C ASP A 25 -4.66 -0.79 -2.05
N GLY A 26 -4.52 0.25 -1.25
CA GLY A 26 -4.55 0.14 0.20
C GLY A 26 -3.43 -0.64 0.85
N SER A 27 -2.47 -1.13 0.08
CA SER A 27 -1.35 -1.89 0.63
C SER A 27 -0.38 -0.99 1.41
N ARG A 28 -0.47 -1.07 2.74
CA ARG A 28 0.41 -0.30 3.62
C ARG A 28 1.87 -0.71 3.46
N PHE A 29 2.12 -2.01 3.30
CA PHE A 29 3.47 -2.53 3.16
C PHE A 29 4.09 -2.11 1.83
N ALA A 30 3.37 -2.24 0.71
CA ALA A 30 3.86 -1.82 -0.59
C ALA A 30 4.16 -0.32 -0.63
N ASN A 31 3.27 0.52 -0.08
CA ASN A 31 3.49 1.95 0.04
C ASN A 31 4.74 2.25 0.88
N ARG A 32 4.87 1.67 2.07
CA ARG A 32 6.01 1.86 2.97
C ARG A 32 7.32 1.40 2.35
N LEU A 33 7.35 0.22 1.76
CA LEU A 33 8.54 -0.29 1.06
C LEU A 33 8.95 0.62 -0.09
N GLY A 34 7.99 1.20 -0.83
CA GLY A 34 8.26 2.20 -1.85
C GLY A 34 8.95 3.45 -1.31
N TRP A 35 8.55 3.92 -0.12
CA TRP A 35 9.21 5.04 0.56
C TRP A 35 10.61 4.67 1.04
N HIS A 36 10.80 3.49 1.64
CA HIS A 36 12.11 2.98 2.04
C HIS A 36 13.05 2.83 0.84
N TRP A 37 12.55 2.37 -0.30
CA TRP A 37 13.31 2.32 -1.55
C TRP A 37 13.79 3.71 -1.96
N VAL A 38 12.88 4.69 -2.02
CA VAL A 38 13.21 6.06 -2.43
C VAL A 38 14.22 6.72 -1.49
N MET A 39 14.11 6.47 -0.19
CA MET A 39 15.05 6.99 0.81
C MET A 39 16.40 6.29 0.81
N GLY A 40 16.52 5.16 0.12
CA GLY A 40 17.74 4.38 0.09
C GLY A 40 18.00 3.51 1.32
N SER A 41 17.06 3.40 2.24
CA SER A 41 17.22 2.56 3.43
C SER A 41 17.29 1.07 3.13
N GLN A 42 16.82 0.64 1.95
CA GLN A 42 16.94 -0.75 1.49
C GLN A 42 18.21 -0.98 0.66
N THR A 43 18.63 0.02 -0.11
CA THR A 43 19.68 -0.15 -1.12
C THR A 43 20.97 0.60 -0.81
N GLY A 44 20.98 1.40 0.26
CA GLY A 44 22.08 2.32 0.57
C GLY A 44 22.22 3.47 -0.41
N LYS A 45 21.30 3.62 -1.36
CA LYS A 45 21.28 4.71 -2.34
C LYS A 45 19.90 5.33 -2.39
N ILE A 46 19.85 6.64 -2.21
CA ILE A 46 18.62 7.40 -2.37
C ILE A 46 18.23 7.38 -3.86
N TYR A 47 16.99 7.00 -4.15
CA TYR A 47 16.48 6.94 -5.52
C TYR A 47 15.61 8.15 -5.83
N GLY A 48 15.91 8.82 -6.93
CA GLY A 48 15.13 9.95 -7.41
C GLY A 48 15.40 10.24 -8.89
N PHE A 49 14.64 11.18 -9.43
CA PHE A 49 14.83 11.66 -10.80
C PHE A 49 15.51 13.03 -10.77
N SER A 50 16.54 13.22 -11.58
CA SER A 50 17.12 14.54 -11.79
C SER A 50 16.17 15.44 -12.59
N LYS A 51 16.33 16.76 -12.48
CA LYS A 51 15.63 17.73 -13.32
C LYS A 51 15.74 17.39 -14.81
N PHE A 52 16.92 16.95 -15.26
CA PHE A 52 17.13 16.54 -16.64
C PHE A 52 16.24 15.36 -17.04
N GLN A 53 16.16 14.32 -16.21
CA GLN A 53 15.32 13.15 -16.49
C GLN A 53 13.84 13.49 -16.51
N VAL A 54 13.36 14.32 -15.58
CA VAL A 54 11.98 14.80 -15.57
C VAL A 54 11.68 15.62 -16.81
N ASN A 55 12.55 16.58 -17.14
CA ASN A 55 12.35 17.45 -18.30
C ASN A 55 12.36 16.67 -19.62
N LYS A 56 13.18 15.63 -19.73
CA LYS A 56 13.22 14.75 -20.92
C LYS A 56 11.92 13.96 -21.12
N ARG A 57 11.29 13.50 -20.04
CA ARG A 57 10.10 12.63 -20.09
C ARG A 57 8.79 13.40 -20.03
N ALA A 58 8.77 14.51 -19.33
CA ALA A 58 7.58 15.32 -19.09
C ALA A 58 7.93 16.83 -19.10
N PRO A 59 8.30 17.40 -20.24
CA PRO A 59 8.81 18.78 -20.34
C PRO A 59 7.80 19.82 -19.88
N LYS A 60 6.51 19.58 -20.02
CA LYS A 60 5.46 20.49 -19.54
C LYS A 60 5.51 20.69 -18.03
N ILE A 61 5.75 19.62 -17.27
CA ILE A 61 5.82 19.68 -15.79
C ILE A 61 6.93 20.65 -15.34
N CYS A 62 8.09 20.59 -15.95
CA CYS A 62 9.18 21.49 -15.61
C CYS A 62 8.92 22.93 -16.04
N LYS A 63 8.29 23.15 -17.21
CA LYS A 63 7.96 24.50 -17.70
C LYS A 63 6.95 25.24 -16.82
N GLU A 64 5.99 24.50 -16.28
CA GLU A 64 4.91 25.03 -15.44
C GLU A 64 5.26 24.99 -13.94
N CYS A 65 6.46 24.52 -13.60
CA CYS A 65 6.88 24.38 -12.20
C CYS A 65 7.31 25.72 -11.61
N GLU A 66 6.68 26.13 -10.52
CA GLU A 66 7.03 27.36 -9.78
C GLU A 66 8.50 27.37 -9.30
N LEU A 67 9.09 26.19 -9.11
CA LEU A 67 10.47 26.03 -8.67
C LEU A 67 11.47 25.83 -9.82
N ILE A 68 11.11 26.18 -11.06
CA ILE A 68 11.97 25.94 -12.23
C ILE A 68 13.37 26.56 -12.09
N ASN A 69 13.44 27.74 -11.47
CA ASN A 69 14.69 28.50 -11.25
C ASN A 69 15.42 28.13 -9.95
N ASN A 70 14.79 27.34 -9.09
CA ASN A 70 15.37 26.87 -7.82
C ASN A 70 14.96 25.41 -7.57
N CYS A 71 15.28 24.56 -8.53
CA CYS A 71 14.88 23.16 -8.51
C CYS A 71 15.68 22.38 -7.47
N PRO A 72 15.06 21.77 -6.46
CA PRO A 72 15.77 21.05 -5.41
C PRO A 72 16.44 19.75 -5.89
N ILE A 73 16.13 19.31 -7.12
CA ILE A 73 16.70 18.12 -7.75
C ILE A 73 17.55 18.45 -8.98
N GLU A 74 17.99 19.70 -9.13
CA GLU A 74 18.76 20.14 -10.30
C GLU A 74 20.08 19.38 -10.43
N ASN A 75 20.78 19.21 -9.32
CA ASN A 75 22.10 18.56 -9.24
C ASN A 75 22.01 17.11 -8.71
N TRP A 76 20.83 16.49 -8.79
CA TRP A 76 20.66 15.10 -8.42
C TRP A 76 21.39 14.18 -9.44
N PRO A 77 22.12 13.12 -9.04
CA PRO A 77 22.29 12.52 -7.70
C PRO A 77 23.60 12.87 -6.98
N GLU A 78 24.33 13.91 -7.41
CA GLU A 78 25.71 14.15 -6.98
C GLU A 78 25.88 14.40 -5.47
N ILE A 79 24.81 14.84 -4.81
CA ILE A 79 24.88 15.29 -3.39
C ILE A 79 24.58 14.17 -2.40
N MET A 80 24.06 13.01 -2.82
CA MET A 80 23.48 12.01 -1.89
C MET A 80 23.91 10.57 -2.14
N SER A 81 25.12 10.30 -2.56
CA SER A 81 25.66 8.93 -2.55
C SER A 81 26.11 8.57 -1.13
N ILE A 82 25.26 7.92 -0.37
CA ILE A 82 25.71 7.16 0.79
C ILE A 82 26.59 6.04 0.24
N SER A 83 27.84 5.99 0.67
CA SER A 83 28.76 4.93 0.25
C SER A 83 28.17 3.57 0.68
N SER A 84 27.86 2.72 -0.28
CA SER A 84 27.39 1.35 0.01
C SER A 84 28.44 0.48 0.71
N LYS A 85 29.66 0.99 0.88
CA LYS A 85 30.76 0.29 1.58
C LYS A 85 30.59 0.24 3.09
N ASP A 86 29.76 1.12 3.64
CA ASP A 86 29.59 1.25 5.10
C ASP A 86 28.35 0.51 5.64
N ILE A 87 27.53 -0.08 4.77
CA ILE A 87 26.38 -0.87 5.19
C ILE A 87 26.82 -2.33 5.27
N LYS A 88 27.27 -2.74 6.43
CA LYS A 88 27.35 -4.17 6.76
C LYS A 88 25.92 -4.66 7.02
N VAL A 89 25.30 -5.24 6.02
CA VAL A 89 24.07 -6.01 6.22
C VAL A 89 24.51 -7.33 6.83
N ASP A 90 24.15 -7.55 8.07
CA ASP A 90 24.28 -8.86 8.70
C ASP A 90 23.27 -9.79 8.01
N LEU A 91 23.78 -10.69 7.16
CA LEU A 91 22.98 -11.63 6.38
C LEU A 91 22.62 -12.91 7.17
N ASP A 92 22.98 -12.99 8.44
CA ASP A 92 22.49 -14.04 9.35
C ASP A 92 21.03 -13.80 9.78
N ILE A 93 20.24 -13.39 8.81
CA ILE A 93 18.80 -13.36 8.97
C ILE A 93 18.33 -14.82 8.89
N GLU A 94 17.78 -15.32 10.01
CA GLU A 94 17.14 -16.63 10.06
C GLU A 94 16.24 -16.82 8.82
N LYS A 95 16.49 -17.88 8.05
CA LYS A 95 15.82 -18.16 6.78
C LYS A 95 14.30 -18.47 6.91
N ASN A 96 13.71 -18.25 8.07
CA ASN A 96 12.32 -18.54 8.37
C ASN A 96 11.48 -17.25 8.43
N PHE A 97 11.34 -16.59 7.27
CA PHE A 97 10.33 -15.54 7.10
C PHE A 97 8.97 -16.15 6.77
N GLY A 98 7.94 -15.65 7.42
CA GLY A 98 6.58 -16.06 7.20
C GLY A 98 5.95 -16.72 8.44
N PRO A 99 4.69 -17.10 8.37
CA PRO A 99 4.00 -17.75 9.49
C PRO A 99 4.66 -19.10 9.78
N LYS A 100 5.07 -19.28 11.02
CA LYS A 100 5.69 -20.54 11.50
C LYS A 100 4.69 -21.69 11.58
N THR A 101 3.42 -21.36 11.66
CA THR A 101 2.33 -22.32 11.76
C THR A 101 1.24 -21.93 10.77
N VAL A 102 0.89 -22.84 9.89
CA VAL A 102 -0.29 -22.73 9.03
C VAL A 102 -1.38 -23.57 9.70
N LEU A 103 -2.44 -22.90 10.14
CA LEU A 103 -3.62 -23.60 10.64
C LEU A 103 -4.44 -24.06 9.43
N THR A 104 -4.59 -25.36 9.31
CA THR A 104 -5.46 -25.98 8.31
C THR A 104 -6.61 -26.68 9.02
N SER A 105 -7.78 -26.64 8.45
CA SER A 105 -8.94 -27.39 8.90
C SER A 105 -9.41 -28.30 7.78
N ASP A 106 -9.75 -29.54 8.10
CA ASP A 106 -10.40 -30.46 7.16
C ASP A 106 -11.91 -30.16 7.01
N GLN A 107 -12.42 -29.20 7.78
CA GLN A 107 -13.82 -28.76 7.65
C GLN A 107 -13.98 -27.93 6.41
N LYS A 108 -15.10 -28.15 5.70
CA LYS A 108 -15.47 -27.32 4.55
C LYS A 108 -15.80 -25.91 5.05
N PRO A 109 -15.25 -24.85 4.42
CA PRO A 109 -15.57 -23.50 4.82
C PRO A 109 -17.03 -23.14 4.46
N ASP A 110 -17.65 -22.28 5.27
CA ASP A 110 -19.03 -21.84 5.08
C ASP A 110 -19.13 -20.53 4.31
N PHE A 111 -18.08 -19.71 4.34
CA PHE A 111 -17.97 -18.43 3.63
C PHE A 111 -16.52 -18.03 3.38
N VAL A 112 -16.33 -17.04 2.51
CA VAL A 112 -15.02 -16.42 2.24
C VAL A 112 -14.99 -15.04 2.88
N TRP A 113 -14.09 -14.82 3.83
CA TRP A 113 -13.86 -13.50 4.39
C TRP A 113 -12.81 -12.76 3.56
N ILE A 114 -13.20 -11.63 3.00
CA ILE A 114 -12.33 -10.74 2.22
C ILE A 114 -12.09 -9.42 2.97
N ASN A 115 -11.01 -8.78 2.65
CA ASN A 115 -10.62 -7.47 3.19
C ASN A 115 -10.24 -6.49 2.07
N GLY A 116 -9.85 -5.27 2.42
CA GLY A 116 -9.51 -4.23 1.45
C GLY A 116 -8.30 -4.52 0.54
N GLU A 117 -7.53 -5.56 0.83
CA GLU A 117 -6.38 -6.00 0.00
C GLU A 117 -6.70 -7.24 -0.86
N SER A 118 -7.89 -7.84 -0.71
CA SER A 118 -8.34 -9.04 -1.41
C SER A 118 -9.67 -8.83 -2.15
N LEU A 119 -9.79 -7.72 -2.86
CA LEU A 119 -11.02 -7.34 -3.58
C LEU A 119 -11.00 -7.74 -5.06
N GLY A 120 -9.91 -8.28 -5.56
CA GLY A 120 -9.78 -8.63 -6.99
C GLY A 120 -10.40 -9.97 -7.34
N ASP A 121 -11.00 -10.08 -8.51
CA ASP A 121 -11.57 -11.34 -9.03
C ASP A 121 -10.55 -12.48 -9.11
N GLU A 122 -9.25 -12.14 -9.26
CA GLU A 122 -8.14 -13.11 -9.32
C GLU A 122 -7.62 -13.52 -7.94
N ASP A 123 -8.23 -13.04 -6.84
CA ASP A 123 -7.86 -13.49 -5.51
C ASP A 123 -8.10 -15.00 -5.37
N PRO A 124 -7.10 -15.79 -4.95
CA PRO A 124 -7.23 -17.24 -4.87
C PRO A 124 -8.39 -17.72 -4.01
N ALA A 125 -8.75 -16.99 -2.95
CA ALA A 125 -9.88 -17.38 -2.10
C ALA A 125 -11.21 -17.20 -2.83
N LEU A 126 -11.34 -16.14 -3.61
CA LEU A 126 -12.55 -15.91 -4.43
C LEU A 126 -12.64 -16.88 -5.60
N ASN A 127 -11.53 -17.19 -6.25
CA ASN A 127 -11.50 -18.11 -7.39
C ASN A 127 -11.73 -19.57 -7.00
N ASN A 128 -11.05 -20.03 -5.95
CA ASN A 128 -11.11 -21.45 -5.55
C ASN A 128 -12.40 -21.82 -4.81
N LEU A 129 -13.10 -20.82 -4.26
CA LEU A 129 -14.32 -21.01 -3.46
C LEU A 129 -15.48 -20.18 -4.06
N SER A 130 -15.67 -20.28 -5.37
CA SER A 130 -16.63 -19.49 -6.14
C SER A 130 -18.08 -19.66 -5.68
N ASP A 131 -18.43 -20.82 -5.13
CA ASP A 131 -19.79 -21.18 -4.73
C ASP A 131 -20.16 -20.74 -3.31
N LEU A 132 -19.18 -20.19 -2.55
CA LEU A 132 -19.42 -19.76 -1.19
C LEU A 132 -19.82 -18.29 -1.12
N PRO A 133 -20.69 -17.93 -0.16
CA PRO A 133 -20.98 -16.53 0.12
C PRO A 133 -19.74 -15.79 0.59
N VAL A 134 -19.69 -14.50 0.30
CA VAL A 134 -18.57 -13.63 0.67
C VAL A 134 -18.99 -12.74 1.85
N VAL A 135 -18.08 -12.56 2.76
CA VAL A 135 -18.23 -11.63 3.91
C VAL A 135 -17.17 -10.55 3.83
N PHE A 136 -17.59 -9.30 3.92
CA PHE A 136 -16.71 -8.14 4.06
C PHE A 136 -17.05 -7.41 5.36
N ILE A 137 -16.04 -7.09 6.15
CA ILE A 137 -16.24 -6.40 7.42
C ILE A 137 -15.47 -5.08 7.40
N PHE A 138 -16.20 -3.98 7.47
CA PHE A 138 -15.63 -2.68 7.81
C PHE A 138 -15.32 -2.66 9.30
N ASP A 139 -14.06 -2.86 9.67
CA ASP A 139 -13.60 -2.72 11.04
C ASP A 139 -13.63 -1.25 11.46
N ILE A 140 -14.53 -0.89 12.37
CA ILE A 140 -14.74 0.49 12.83
C ILE A 140 -13.46 1.07 13.46
N LYS A 141 -12.72 0.26 14.22
CA LYS A 141 -11.49 0.72 14.89
C LYS A 141 -10.41 1.01 13.87
N LEU A 142 -10.26 0.11 12.90
CA LEU A 142 -9.30 0.26 11.80
C LEU A 142 -9.65 1.47 10.94
N LEU A 143 -10.90 1.63 10.53
CA LEU A 143 -11.35 2.78 9.72
C LEU A 143 -11.04 4.11 10.40
N LYS A 144 -11.31 4.22 11.70
CA LYS A 144 -10.99 5.42 12.49
C LYS A 144 -9.49 5.68 12.56
N SER A 145 -8.68 4.65 12.69
CA SER A 145 -7.22 4.77 12.77
C SER A 145 -6.56 5.13 11.44
N LEU A 146 -7.12 4.67 10.32
CA LEU A 146 -6.57 4.87 8.98
C LEU A 146 -6.98 6.20 8.36
N GLU A 147 -8.08 6.82 8.83
CA GLU A 147 -8.63 8.06 8.29
C GLU A 147 -8.72 8.04 6.75
N LEU A 148 -9.27 6.98 6.18
CA LEU A 148 -9.35 6.78 4.73
C LEU A 148 -10.06 7.94 4.05
N SER A 149 -9.58 8.33 2.87
CA SER A 149 -10.27 9.33 2.06
C SER A 149 -11.63 8.81 1.58
N THR A 150 -12.59 9.70 1.42
CA THR A 150 -13.92 9.37 0.86
C THR A 150 -13.81 8.65 -0.48
N LYS A 151 -12.87 9.05 -1.34
CA LYS A 151 -12.64 8.40 -2.64
C LYS A 151 -12.27 6.93 -2.50
N ARG A 152 -11.45 6.61 -1.51
CA ARG A 152 -11.05 5.22 -1.25
C ARG A 152 -12.22 4.40 -0.70
N ILE A 153 -13.03 4.97 0.17
CA ILE A 153 -14.25 4.30 0.68
C ILE A 153 -15.23 4.04 -0.46
N ILE A 154 -15.46 5.02 -1.34
CA ILE A 154 -16.31 4.85 -2.53
C ILE A 154 -15.77 3.73 -3.41
N PHE A 155 -14.48 3.71 -3.69
CA PHE A 155 -13.86 2.65 -4.49
C PHE A 155 -14.11 1.25 -3.88
N ILE A 156 -13.94 1.10 -2.56
CA ILE A 156 -14.22 -0.18 -1.89
C ILE A 156 -15.69 -0.56 -2.05
N LEU A 157 -16.61 0.39 -1.83
CA LEU A 157 -18.05 0.14 -1.95
C LEU A 157 -18.46 -0.22 -3.37
N ASP A 158 -17.92 0.46 -4.38
CA ASP A 158 -18.19 0.14 -5.79
C ASP A 158 -17.68 -1.26 -6.15
N THR A 159 -16.48 -1.61 -5.68
CA THR A 159 -15.92 -2.96 -5.90
C THR A 159 -16.75 -4.03 -5.17
N LEU A 160 -17.20 -3.77 -3.94
CA LEU A 160 -18.08 -4.70 -3.23
C LEU A 160 -19.41 -4.91 -3.96
N LYS A 161 -19.96 -3.85 -4.56
CA LYS A 161 -21.15 -3.96 -5.40
C LYS A 161 -20.93 -4.85 -6.62
N GLU A 162 -19.78 -4.74 -7.28
CA GLU A 162 -19.43 -5.63 -8.41
C GLU A 162 -19.31 -7.10 -7.97
N ILE A 163 -18.85 -7.35 -6.74
CA ILE A 163 -18.79 -8.70 -6.16
C ILE A 163 -20.21 -9.21 -5.88
N ASP A 164 -21.09 -8.38 -5.32
CA ASP A 164 -22.48 -8.72 -5.01
C ASP A 164 -23.31 -9.05 -6.26
N GLU A 165 -22.98 -8.46 -7.40
CA GLU A 165 -23.60 -8.81 -8.69
C GLU A 165 -23.25 -10.24 -9.17
N LYS A 166 -22.14 -10.81 -8.67
CA LYS A 166 -21.62 -12.13 -9.10
C LYS A 166 -21.91 -13.24 -8.09
N ARG A 167 -22.03 -12.92 -6.81
CA ARG A 167 -22.22 -13.87 -5.71
C ARG A 167 -22.81 -13.22 -4.48
N GLU A 168 -23.39 -14.02 -3.59
CA GLU A 168 -23.93 -13.52 -2.32
C GLU A 168 -22.84 -12.83 -1.51
N LEU A 169 -23.05 -11.56 -1.15
CA LEU A 169 -22.15 -10.76 -0.34
C LEU A 169 -22.87 -10.24 0.91
N LYS A 170 -22.26 -10.43 2.07
CA LYS A 170 -22.70 -9.82 3.33
C LYS A 170 -21.66 -8.80 3.79
N VAL A 171 -22.12 -7.56 3.99
CA VAL A 171 -21.25 -6.46 4.43
C VAL A 171 -21.63 -6.06 5.86
N TYR A 172 -20.65 -6.02 6.73
CA TYR A 172 -20.81 -5.63 8.14
C TYR A 172 -19.97 -4.39 8.45
N LEU A 173 -20.42 -3.65 9.46
CA LEU A 173 -19.68 -2.51 10.02
C LEU A 173 -19.59 -2.70 11.53
N ASP A 174 -18.59 -3.45 11.97
CA ASP A 174 -18.40 -3.79 13.39
C ASP A 174 -16.98 -4.31 13.66
N ASP A 175 -16.73 -4.81 14.87
CA ASP A 175 -15.51 -5.54 15.22
C ASP A 175 -15.51 -6.91 14.50
N PRO A 176 -14.43 -7.24 13.77
CA PRO A 176 -14.37 -8.50 13.02
C PRO A 176 -14.54 -9.75 13.89
N LEU A 177 -14.05 -9.73 15.14
CA LEU A 177 -14.18 -10.89 16.04
C LEU A 177 -15.62 -11.12 16.44
N ASP A 178 -16.35 -10.03 16.72
CA ASP A 178 -17.76 -10.10 17.11
C ASP A 178 -18.61 -10.62 15.94
N VAL A 179 -18.38 -10.08 14.74
CA VAL A 179 -19.09 -10.52 13.53
C VAL A 179 -18.81 -11.98 13.23
N LEU A 180 -17.53 -12.39 13.14
CA LEU A 180 -17.16 -13.75 12.78
C LEU A 180 -17.60 -14.80 13.82
N SER A 181 -17.69 -14.41 15.08
CA SER A 181 -18.23 -15.29 16.14
C SER A 181 -19.75 -15.45 16.09
N GLY A 182 -20.45 -14.52 15.46
CA GLY A 182 -21.92 -14.51 15.37
C GLY A 182 -22.48 -15.08 14.04
N ILE A 183 -21.63 -15.29 13.05
CA ILE A 183 -22.02 -15.94 11.77
C ILE A 183 -21.96 -17.46 12.00
N ASN A 184 -23.21 -18.23 12.12
CA ASN A 184 -23.41 -19.68 12.17
C ASN A 184 -24.05 -20.15 10.88
#